data_ffede0dd102b3a0b5cac75eaf5092381
#
_entry.id   ffede0dd102b3a0b5cac75eaf5092381
#
_cell.length_a   1.000
_cell.length_b   1.000
_cell.length_c   1.000
_cell.angle_alpha   90.00
_cell.angle_beta   90.00
_cell.angle_gamma   90.00
#
_symmetry.space_group_name_H-M   'P 1'
#
loop_
_entity.id
_entity.type
_entity.pdbx_description
1 polymer ?
#
loop_
_entity_poly.entity_id
_entity_poly.type
_entity_poly.pdbx_seq_one_letter_code
_entity_poly.pdbx_strand_id
1 'polypeptide(L)'
;MTETKAIGAKTDNWDEGLPLGNGFMGSIVYGGNPLKITVDRTDLWDLRPNETTLESGFSYKNMIRLVKSGRDEDWREYRRLFDAIFMEKPYPSKITAGRIEFEFEGCRDIDYSLDMRTATVSVNDGAERIAEVFTDYVTLVGVVRVHRECSYKLNIPDYLSGTEGTCEGDSLSSRVTFGYPPAVVRERDGFLWYEQKTHTDYRFGIVTCRKGNEIYYTLATTDDDGDYIGYAKKRLERAAEAGYEKLHAEHTESWRKYRRRSGVKTGDRLIDGTYEKCWYLFRSCSRKGFYPMPLQGVWTADNGSLPPWKGDYHYDTNTELSYQAYLKANRIDEGEVFVEYLWRMKPEFEKFAKTFFGTDGIIVPACSTLDGKPMGGWPQYSLSPTMTVWAAQSFDEYYLYTGDIEFLRTRAYPFFRGVGKAISGIMEEKDGRLFLPLSSSPEIFDDTRRSYLQPNSNFDLALIRYL
;
A
#
# COMPACT_ATOMS: atom_id res chain seq x y z
N MET A 1 15.44 3.43 29.21
CA MET A 1 14.83 2.38 28.38
C MET A 1 13.93 3.10 27.40
N THR A 2 14.18 2.96 26.10
CA THR A 2 13.31 3.48 25.04
C THR A 2 11.95 2.79 25.15
N GLU A 3 10.87 3.55 25.07
CA GLU A 3 9.53 3.04 25.17
C GLU A 3 9.20 2.23 23.90
N THR A 4 9.34 0.91 23.98
CA THR A 4 9.09 -0.02 22.87
C THR A 4 7.71 -0.64 22.93
N LYS A 5 6.87 -0.17 23.83
CA LYS A 5 5.46 -0.58 23.94
C LYS A 5 4.56 0.55 23.50
N ALA A 6 3.62 0.24 22.62
CA ALA A 6 2.48 1.09 22.31
C ALA A 6 1.24 0.53 23.01
N ILE A 7 0.46 1.40 23.62
CA ILE A 7 -0.82 1.05 24.27
C ILE A 7 -1.92 1.41 23.26
N GLY A 8 -2.80 0.47 22.95
CA GLY A 8 -3.95 0.69 22.11
C GLY A 8 -5.04 1.46 22.86
N ALA A 9 -5.68 2.39 22.17
CA ALA A 9 -6.91 3.00 22.66
C ALA A 9 -8.06 1.98 22.58
N LYS A 10 -8.97 2.01 23.54
CA LYS A 10 -10.24 1.28 23.45
C LYS A 10 -11.12 2.01 22.44
N THR A 11 -11.11 1.54 21.22
CA THR A 11 -11.73 2.21 20.09
C THR A 11 -12.48 1.21 19.22
N ASP A 12 -13.54 1.65 18.60
CA ASP A 12 -14.22 0.93 17.53
C ASP A 12 -13.69 1.33 16.15
N ASN A 13 -12.77 2.31 16.08
CA ASN A 13 -12.12 2.74 14.85
C ASN A 13 -10.89 1.89 14.57
N TRP A 14 -10.84 1.30 13.39
CA TRP A 14 -9.74 0.42 12.98
C TRP A 14 -8.38 1.15 12.89
N ASP A 15 -8.37 2.42 12.48
CA ASP A 15 -7.18 3.23 12.28
C ASP A 15 -6.50 3.69 13.60
N GLU A 16 -7.19 3.58 14.72
CA GLU A 16 -6.64 3.81 16.07
C GLU A 16 -6.10 2.53 16.72
N GLY A 17 -6.23 1.38 16.06
CA GLY A 17 -5.80 0.08 16.55
C GLY A 17 -4.28 -0.14 16.50
N LEU A 18 -3.83 -1.28 17.02
CA LEU A 18 -2.41 -1.66 17.02
C LEU A 18 -2.04 -2.42 15.75
N PRO A 19 -1.14 -1.88 14.90
CA PRO A 19 -0.79 -2.47 13.64
C PRO A 19 0.24 -3.60 13.78
N LEU A 20 -0.02 -4.72 13.12
CA LEU A 20 0.87 -5.85 12.94
C LEU A 20 1.11 -6.08 11.43
N GLY A 21 2.30 -6.52 11.04
CA GLY A 21 2.57 -6.79 9.63
C GLY A 21 3.88 -7.54 9.41
N ASN A 22 3.98 -8.17 8.23
CA ASN A 22 5.15 -8.93 7.81
C ASN A 22 5.71 -8.48 6.44
N GLY A 23 5.33 -7.27 6.00
CA GLY A 23 5.71 -6.70 4.71
C GLY A 23 4.86 -7.20 3.53
N PHE A 24 3.91 -8.09 3.76
CA PHE A 24 2.99 -8.61 2.75
C PHE A 24 1.55 -8.66 3.26
N MET A 25 1.34 -9.27 4.41
CA MET A 25 0.06 -9.30 5.12
C MET A 25 0.11 -8.39 6.34
N GLY A 26 -0.96 -7.66 6.58
CA GLY A 26 -1.16 -6.79 7.73
C GLY A 26 -2.39 -7.15 8.51
N SER A 27 -2.37 -6.79 9.80
CA SER A 27 -3.51 -6.89 10.71
C SER A 27 -3.52 -5.69 11.63
N ILE A 28 -4.70 -5.24 12.02
CA ILE A 28 -4.87 -4.25 13.07
C ILE A 28 -5.71 -4.86 14.17
N VAL A 29 -5.22 -4.78 15.40
CA VAL A 29 -5.90 -5.27 16.59
C VAL A 29 -6.58 -4.10 17.28
N TYR A 30 -7.91 -4.14 17.41
CA TYR A 30 -8.72 -3.07 17.97
C TYR A 30 -10.05 -3.57 18.54
N GLY A 31 -10.91 -2.67 19.01
CA GLY A 31 -12.22 -3.00 19.55
C GLY A 31 -12.18 -3.31 21.04
N GLY A 32 -13.19 -3.97 21.52
CA GLY A 32 -13.34 -4.43 22.89
C GLY A 32 -13.71 -5.91 22.94
N ASN A 33 -14.91 -6.23 23.39
CA ASN A 33 -15.50 -7.55 23.25
C ASN A 33 -16.75 -7.44 22.36
N PRO A 34 -16.69 -7.81 21.08
CA PRO A 34 -15.62 -8.60 20.44
C PRO A 34 -14.31 -7.84 20.21
N LEU A 35 -13.18 -8.54 20.37
CA LEU A 35 -11.88 -8.11 19.87
C LEU A 35 -11.88 -8.26 18.35
N LYS A 36 -11.42 -7.26 17.64
CA LYS A 36 -11.42 -7.20 16.18
C LYS A 36 -9.99 -7.27 15.64
N ILE A 37 -9.75 -8.07 14.62
CA ILE A 37 -8.46 -8.20 13.92
C ILE A 37 -8.71 -8.05 12.43
N THR A 38 -8.30 -6.94 11.81
CA THR A 38 -8.34 -6.81 10.35
C THR A 38 -7.39 -7.79 9.70
N VAL A 39 -7.64 -8.14 8.44
CA VAL A 39 -6.71 -8.96 7.66
C VAL A 39 -6.57 -8.34 6.27
N ASP A 40 -5.39 -7.86 5.97
CA ASP A 40 -5.07 -7.14 4.74
C ASP A 40 -3.87 -7.74 4.01
N ARG A 41 -3.77 -7.47 2.69
CA ARG A 41 -2.59 -7.78 1.87
C ARG A 41 -2.22 -6.60 0.99
N THR A 42 -0.90 -6.43 0.75
CA THR A 42 -0.39 -5.36 -0.10
C THR A 42 -0.92 -5.46 -1.54
N ASP A 43 -1.09 -6.67 -2.05
CA ASP A 43 -1.48 -6.97 -3.43
C ASP A 43 -2.97 -7.29 -3.63
N LEU A 44 -3.82 -7.08 -2.62
CA LEU A 44 -5.26 -7.26 -2.76
C LEU A 44 -5.88 -6.05 -3.45
N TRP A 45 -6.07 -6.13 -4.77
CA TRP A 45 -6.55 -5.03 -5.60
C TRP A 45 -7.63 -5.43 -6.60
N ASP A 46 -8.55 -4.51 -6.85
CA ASP A 46 -9.37 -4.51 -8.06
C ASP A 46 -8.64 -3.71 -9.14
N LEU A 47 -8.04 -4.41 -10.08
CA LEU A 47 -7.21 -3.82 -11.14
C LEU A 47 -7.99 -3.57 -12.44
N ARG A 48 -9.33 -3.55 -12.39
CA ARG A 48 -10.11 -3.14 -13.55
C ARG A 48 -9.70 -1.73 -13.97
N PRO A 49 -9.35 -1.50 -15.24
CA PRO A 49 -9.00 -0.16 -15.69
C PRO A 49 -10.23 0.75 -15.68
N ASN A 50 -10.04 2.04 -15.43
CA ASN A 50 -11.06 3.01 -15.78
C ASN A 50 -11.11 3.14 -17.32
N GLU A 51 -12.27 2.96 -17.90
CA GLU A 51 -12.47 2.92 -19.36
C GLU A 51 -12.05 4.24 -20.04
N THR A 52 -12.16 5.37 -19.35
CA THR A 52 -11.74 6.68 -19.88
C THR A 52 -10.23 6.73 -20.15
N THR A 53 -9.42 5.98 -19.42
CA THR A 53 -7.96 5.88 -19.70
C THR A 53 -7.66 5.18 -21.05
N LEU A 54 -8.65 4.50 -21.62
CA LEU A 54 -8.56 3.81 -22.92
C LEU A 54 -9.10 4.67 -24.09
N GLU A 55 -9.73 5.82 -23.80
CA GLU A 55 -10.20 6.73 -24.83
C GLU A 55 -9.04 7.36 -25.60
N SER A 56 -9.22 7.58 -26.89
CA SER A 56 -8.22 8.28 -27.72
C SER A 56 -7.96 9.72 -27.27
N GLY A 57 -8.91 10.31 -26.54
CA GLY A 57 -8.80 11.63 -25.92
C GLY A 57 -7.85 11.66 -24.70
N PHE A 58 -7.59 10.52 -24.05
CA PHE A 58 -6.69 10.42 -22.92
C PHE A 58 -5.22 10.43 -23.39
N SER A 59 -4.71 11.62 -23.70
CA SER A 59 -3.36 11.81 -24.21
C SER A 59 -2.79 13.18 -23.82
N TYR A 60 -1.48 13.27 -23.65
CA TYR A 60 -0.75 14.50 -23.30
C TYR A 60 -0.93 15.59 -24.36
N LYS A 61 -0.92 15.21 -25.63
CA LYS A 61 -1.21 16.13 -26.74
C LYS A 61 -2.58 16.79 -26.61
N ASN A 62 -3.62 16.00 -26.30
CA ASN A 62 -4.95 16.53 -26.08
C ASN A 62 -5.04 17.36 -24.80
N MET A 63 -4.36 16.93 -23.73
CA MET A 63 -4.24 17.67 -22.49
C MET A 63 -3.66 19.05 -22.71
N ILE A 64 -2.55 19.19 -23.45
CA ILE A 64 -1.94 20.47 -23.83
C ILE A 64 -2.96 21.34 -24.59
N ARG A 65 -3.65 20.78 -25.58
CA ARG A 65 -4.64 21.49 -26.37
C ARG A 65 -5.77 22.06 -25.52
N LEU A 66 -6.32 21.24 -24.63
CA LEU A 66 -7.44 21.62 -23.76
C LEU A 66 -7.05 22.71 -22.75
N VAL A 67 -5.86 22.58 -22.14
CA VAL A 67 -5.36 23.58 -21.19
C VAL A 67 -5.06 24.91 -21.89
N LYS A 68 -4.35 24.88 -23.05
CA LYS A 68 -3.93 26.09 -23.77
C LYS A 68 -5.08 26.81 -24.48
N SER A 69 -6.23 26.17 -24.68
CA SER A 69 -7.38 26.79 -25.38
C SER A 69 -8.00 27.96 -24.62
N GLY A 70 -7.95 27.94 -23.30
CA GLY A 70 -8.57 28.95 -22.43
C GLY A 70 -10.11 28.89 -22.36
N ARG A 71 -10.78 28.03 -23.14
CA ARG A 71 -12.23 27.92 -23.20
C ARG A 71 -12.80 27.07 -22.07
N ASP A 72 -14.00 27.43 -21.56
CA ASP A 72 -14.61 26.70 -20.44
C ASP A 72 -15.12 25.31 -20.84
N GLU A 73 -15.57 25.14 -22.08
CA GLU A 73 -15.97 23.83 -22.60
C GLU A 73 -14.78 22.87 -22.68
N ASP A 74 -13.60 23.33 -23.10
CA ASP A 74 -12.38 22.52 -23.13
C ASP A 74 -11.88 22.22 -21.72
N TRP A 75 -12.08 23.13 -20.77
CA TRP A 75 -11.76 22.85 -19.37
C TRP A 75 -12.67 21.80 -18.75
N ARG A 76 -13.97 21.77 -19.11
CA ARG A 76 -14.88 20.68 -18.70
C ARG A 76 -14.45 19.35 -19.27
N GLU A 77 -14.05 19.32 -20.56
CA GLU A 77 -13.56 18.09 -21.18
C GLU A 77 -12.20 17.64 -20.58
N TYR A 78 -11.30 18.57 -20.27
CA TYR A 78 -10.08 18.30 -19.52
C TYR A 78 -10.37 17.61 -18.18
N ARG A 79 -11.30 18.16 -17.39
CA ARG A 79 -11.68 17.58 -16.12
C ARG A 79 -12.31 16.20 -16.30
N ARG A 80 -13.17 16.01 -17.28
CA ARG A 80 -13.76 14.70 -17.57
C ARG A 80 -12.71 13.64 -17.87
N LEU A 81 -11.76 13.96 -18.74
CA LEU A 81 -10.77 13.00 -19.23
C LEU A 81 -9.69 12.66 -18.20
N PHE A 82 -9.25 13.63 -17.42
CA PHE A 82 -8.01 13.48 -16.65
C PHE A 82 -8.21 13.54 -15.13
N ASP A 83 -9.26 14.24 -14.65
CA ASP A 83 -9.52 14.48 -13.24
C ASP A 83 -10.68 13.62 -12.71
N ALA A 84 -11.87 13.77 -13.24
CA ALA A 84 -13.08 13.11 -12.75
C ALA A 84 -12.99 11.56 -12.77
N ILE A 85 -12.17 11.01 -13.64
CA ILE A 85 -11.99 9.55 -13.78
C ILE A 85 -11.60 8.85 -12.49
N PHE A 86 -10.85 9.54 -11.62
CA PHE A 86 -10.47 8.98 -10.33
C PHE A 86 -11.68 8.78 -9.41
N MET A 87 -12.67 9.69 -9.52
CA MET A 87 -13.81 9.77 -8.62
C MET A 87 -15.01 8.94 -9.09
N GLU A 88 -15.13 8.65 -10.38
CA GLU A 88 -16.35 8.08 -10.97
C GLU A 88 -16.56 6.59 -10.69
N LYS A 89 -15.48 5.84 -10.47
CA LYS A 89 -15.52 4.37 -10.32
C LYS A 89 -14.85 3.95 -9.01
N PRO A 90 -15.29 2.84 -8.39
CA PRO A 90 -14.60 2.28 -7.22
C PRO A 90 -13.26 1.62 -7.57
N TYR A 91 -12.95 1.49 -8.85
CA TYR A 91 -11.74 0.84 -9.34
C TYR A 91 -10.98 1.75 -10.33
N PRO A 92 -9.69 1.52 -10.55
CA PRO A 92 -8.84 0.59 -9.79
C PRO A 92 -8.67 1.05 -8.34
N SER A 93 -8.58 0.09 -7.40
CA SER A 93 -8.43 0.39 -5.96
C SER A 93 -7.93 -0.84 -5.20
N LYS A 94 -7.25 -0.59 -4.08
CA LYS A 94 -7.00 -1.62 -3.07
C LYS A 94 -8.33 -2.08 -2.48
N ILE A 95 -8.48 -3.39 -2.25
CA ILE A 95 -9.69 -4.00 -1.70
C ILE A 95 -9.52 -4.18 -0.19
N THR A 96 -10.59 -3.97 0.56
CA THR A 96 -10.68 -4.28 1.99
C THR A 96 -11.19 -5.72 2.16
N ALA A 97 -10.50 -6.57 2.91
CA ALA A 97 -10.91 -7.97 3.03
C ALA A 97 -11.85 -8.25 4.23
N GLY A 98 -11.84 -7.38 5.23
CA GLY A 98 -12.63 -7.56 6.43
C GLY A 98 -11.80 -7.99 7.64
N ARG A 99 -12.45 -8.65 8.60
CA ARG A 99 -11.82 -8.93 9.90
C ARG A 99 -12.29 -10.23 10.52
N ILE A 100 -11.54 -10.67 11.52
CA ILE A 100 -11.90 -11.74 12.45
C ILE A 100 -12.37 -11.09 13.75
N GLU A 101 -13.51 -11.49 14.29
CA GLU A 101 -14.05 -11.03 15.58
C GLU A 101 -14.00 -12.16 16.60
N PHE A 102 -13.39 -11.90 17.76
CA PHE A 102 -13.24 -12.84 18.88
C PHE A 102 -14.10 -12.38 20.04
N GLU A 103 -15.02 -13.21 20.50
CA GLU A 103 -15.88 -12.97 21.64
C GLU A 103 -15.44 -13.83 22.82
N PHE A 104 -14.89 -13.19 23.85
CA PHE A 104 -14.36 -13.86 25.04
C PHE A 104 -15.41 -13.94 26.15
N GLU A 105 -15.56 -15.11 26.73
CA GLU A 105 -16.52 -15.31 27.81
C GLU A 105 -16.18 -14.50 29.07
N GLY A 106 -17.17 -13.76 29.59
CA GLY A 106 -17.07 -13.03 30.85
C GLY A 106 -16.14 -11.81 30.82
N CYS A 107 -15.56 -11.43 29.67
CA CYS A 107 -14.71 -10.25 29.56
C CYS A 107 -15.53 -8.96 29.61
N ARG A 108 -15.03 -7.99 30.38
CA ARG A 108 -15.69 -6.68 30.57
C ARG A 108 -14.85 -5.49 30.17
N ASP A 109 -13.53 -5.61 30.29
CA ASP A 109 -12.63 -4.46 30.17
C ASP A 109 -11.33 -4.86 29.44
N ILE A 110 -11.47 -5.15 28.13
CA ILE A 110 -10.33 -5.54 27.28
C ILE A 110 -9.44 -4.32 27.05
N ASP A 111 -8.16 -4.48 27.33
CA ASP A 111 -7.07 -3.59 26.88
C ASP A 111 -6.03 -4.36 26.09
N TYR A 112 -5.19 -3.66 25.35
CA TYR A 112 -4.15 -4.28 24.55
C TYR A 112 -2.92 -3.40 24.43
N SER A 113 -1.75 -4.06 24.30
CA SER A 113 -0.47 -3.40 24.12
C SER A 113 0.41 -4.13 23.13
N LEU A 114 1.09 -3.37 22.28
CA LEU A 114 2.07 -3.88 21.32
C LEU A 114 3.48 -3.77 21.86
N ASP A 115 4.21 -4.89 21.94
CA ASP A 115 5.66 -4.86 22.09
C ASP A 115 6.32 -4.87 20.70
N MET A 116 6.83 -3.71 20.27
CA MET A 116 7.49 -3.57 18.97
C MET A 116 8.81 -4.34 18.84
N ARG A 117 9.39 -4.87 19.94
CA ARG A 117 10.60 -5.70 19.90
C ARG A 117 10.30 -7.10 19.38
N THR A 118 9.14 -7.62 19.75
CA THR A 118 8.65 -8.94 19.37
C THR A 118 7.54 -8.88 18.33
N ALA A 119 7.08 -7.67 17.98
CA ALA A 119 5.93 -7.44 17.11
C ALA A 119 4.71 -8.27 17.53
N THR A 120 4.42 -8.28 18.83
CA THR A 120 3.36 -9.08 19.43
C THR A 120 2.42 -8.18 20.22
N VAL A 121 1.12 -8.29 19.98
CA VAL A 121 0.08 -7.65 20.77
C VAL A 121 -0.34 -8.60 21.89
N SER A 122 -0.30 -8.09 23.12
CA SER A 122 -0.89 -8.72 24.30
C SER A 122 -2.29 -8.15 24.54
N VAL A 123 -3.27 -8.99 24.72
CA VAL A 123 -4.67 -8.64 25.01
C VAL A 123 -4.99 -9.06 26.43
N ASN A 124 -5.51 -8.15 27.25
CA ASN A 124 -5.77 -8.40 28.65
C ASN A 124 -7.21 -8.04 29.03
N ASP A 125 -7.73 -8.64 30.10
CA ASP A 125 -8.92 -8.24 30.82
C ASP A 125 -8.49 -7.89 32.25
N GLY A 126 -8.28 -6.59 32.51
CA GLY A 126 -7.59 -6.13 33.72
C GLY A 126 -6.14 -6.67 33.82
N ALA A 127 -5.83 -7.42 34.88
CA ALA A 127 -4.50 -7.99 35.07
C ALA A 127 -4.26 -9.33 34.37
N GLU A 128 -5.31 -9.98 33.85
CA GLU A 128 -5.23 -11.30 33.20
C GLU A 128 -4.97 -11.16 31.72
N ARG A 129 -3.94 -11.86 31.22
CA ARG A 129 -3.73 -11.98 29.77
C ARG A 129 -4.71 -12.99 29.20
N ILE A 130 -5.52 -12.57 28.24
CA ILE A 130 -6.56 -13.42 27.61
C ILE A 130 -6.19 -13.84 26.20
N ALA A 131 -5.32 -13.10 25.49
CA ALA A 131 -4.80 -13.52 24.21
C ALA A 131 -3.46 -12.86 23.86
N GLU A 132 -2.77 -13.44 22.87
CA GLU A 132 -1.59 -12.89 22.23
C GLU A 132 -1.77 -12.99 20.71
N VAL A 133 -1.38 -11.93 19.97
CA VAL A 133 -1.55 -11.84 18.53
C VAL A 133 -0.26 -11.39 17.86
N PHE A 134 0.16 -12.06 16.79
CA PHE A 134 1.20 -11.59 15.91
C PHE A 134 0.96 -12.01 14.46
N THR A 135 1.48 -11.22 13.53
CA THR A 135 1.53 -11.56 12.10
C THR A 135 2.91 -12.08 11.80
N ASP A 136 3.05 -13.40 11.61
CA ASP A 136 4.35 -14.04 11.52
C ASP A 136 5.14 -13.57 10.29
N TYR A 137 6.37 -13.14 10.56
CA TYR A 137 7.26 -12.65 9.50
C TYR A 137 7.84 -13.77 8.64
N VAL A 138 7.87 -15.00 9.12
CA VAL A 138 8.52 -16.14 8.43
C VAL A 138 7.55 -16.87 7.53
N THR A 139 6.42 -17.30 8.06
CA THR A 139 5.44 -18.15 7.37
C THR A 139 4.32 -17.39 6.66
N LEU A 140 4.21 -16.08 6.89
CA LEU A 140 3.15 -15.23 6.32
C LEU A 140 1.74 -15.61 6.79
N VAL A 141 1.62 -16.02 8.05
CA VAL A 141 0.33 -16.28 8.70
C VAL A 141 0.13 -15.36 9.88
N GLY A 142 -1.11 -15.04 10.21
CA GLY A 142 -1.46 -14.45 11.50
C GLY A 142 -1.70 -15.54 12.53
N VAL A 143 -1.33 -15.30 13.77
CA VAL A 143 -1.44 -16.26 14.88
C VAL A 143 -2.08 -15.57 16.07
N VAL A 144 -3.10 -16.20 16.62
CA VAL A 144 -3.74 -15.82 17.88
C VAL A 144 -3.65 -17.00 18.85
N ARG A 145 -3.03 -16.79 20.01
CA ARG A 145 -3.11 -17.72 21.13
C ARG A 145 -4.11 -17.16 22.14
N VAL A 146 -5.10 -17.94 22.50
CA VAL A 146 -6.11 -17.56 23.49
C VAL A 146 -5.87 -18.29 24.81
N HIS A 147 -5.99 -17.56 25.92
CA HIS A 147 -5.84 -18.08 27.28
C HIS A 147 -7.18 -18.18 28.02
N ARG A 148 -8.24 -17.61 27.43
CA ARG A 148 -9.62 -17.68 27.91
C ARG A 148 -10.50 -18.25 26.80
N GLU A 149 -11.56 -18.92 27.16
CA GLU A 149 -12.52 -19.47 26.20
C GLU A 149 -13.14 -18.36 25.35
N CYS A 150 -13.17 -18.60 24.05
CA CYS A 150 -13.71 -17.65 23.08
C CYS A 150 -14.33 -18.38 21.88
N SER A 151 -15.35 -17.76 21.31
CA SER A 151 -15.80 -18.01 19.95
C SER A 151 -15.17 -17.00 19.00
N TYR A 152 -15.16 -17.30 17.69
CA TYR A 152 -14.77 -16.33 16.68
C TYR A 152 -15.57 -16.52 15.39
N LYS A 153 -15.69 -15.43 14.63
CA LYS A 153 -16.36 -15.41 13.33
C LYS A 153 -15.61 -14.51 12.35
N LEU A 154 -15.88 -14.68 11.06
CA LEU A 154 -15.43 -13.78 10.01
C LEU A 154 -16.48 -12.70 9.79
N ASN A 155 -16.06 -11.43 9.84
CA ASN A 155 -16.88 -10.29 9.47
C ASN A 155 -16.45 -9.85 8.07
N ILE A 156 -17.32 -10.08 7.09
CA ILE A 156 -17.05 -9.82 5.68
C ILE A 156 -17.68 -8.49 5.31
N PRO A 157 -16.99 -7.62 4.58
CA PRO A 157 -17.54 -6.35 4.13
C PRO A 157 -18.77 -6.53 3.22
N ASP A 158 -19.73 -5.65 3.35
CA ASP A 158 -20.83 -5.54 2.38
C ASP A 158 -20.41 -4.65 1.21
N TYR A 159 -20.01 -5.29 0.12
CA TYR A 159 -19.58 -4.60 -1.10
C TYR A 159 -20.73 -4.13 -1.99
N LEU A 160 -21.99 -4.46 -1.70
CA LEU A 160 -23.15 -4.02 -2.46
C LEU A 160 -23.73 -2.71 -1.92
N SER A 161 -23.98 -2.66 -0.60
CA SER A 161 -24.64 -1.50 0.02
C SER A 161 -23.65 -0.41 0.37
N GLY A 162 -22.38 -0.76 0.61
CA GLY A 162 -21.39 0.11 1.23
C GLY A 162 -21.76 0.41 2.67
N THR A 163 -20.78 0.59 3.52
CA THR A 163 -20.98 1.20 4.84
C THR A 163 -20.54 2.64 4.75
N GLU A 164 -21.22 3.55 5.46
CA GLU A 164 -20.74 4.92 5.58
C GLU A 164 -19.31 4.90 6.08
N GLY A 165 -18.38 5.42 5.26
CA GLY A 165 -16.97 5.43 5.59
C GLY A 165 -16.70 6.41 6.72
N THR A 166 -15.87 6.00 7.66
CA THR A 166 -15.41 6.81 8.79
C THR A 166 -14.10 7.55 8.51
N CYS A 167 -13.61 7.54 7.28
CA CYS A 167 -12.40 8.29 6.93
C CYS A 167 -12.71 9.77 6.83
N GLU A 168 -12.31 10.53 7.83
CA GLU A 168 -12.30 11.99 7.76
C GLU A 168 -11.36 12.45 6.63
N GLY A 169 -11.86 13.28 5.73
CA GLY A 169 -11.06 13.96 4.69
C GLY A 169 -11.21 13.44 3.27
N ASP A 170 -11.85 12.30 3.03
CA ASP A 170 -12.11 11.82 1.66
C ASP A 170 -13.60 11.77 1.34
N SER A 171 -14.05 12.70 0.50
CA SER A 171 -15.45 12.78 0.04
C SER A 171 -15.88 11.58 -0.83
N LEU A 172 -14.97 10.71 -1.23
CA LEU A 172 -15.19 9.56 -2.11
C LEU A 172 -15.61 8.29 -1.41
N SER A 173 -15.04 8.03 -0.24
CA SER A 173 -15.15 6.73 0.43
C SER A 173 -16.56 6.34 0.85
N SER A 174 -17.49 7.29 0.92
CA SER A 174 -18.80 7.07 1.53
C SER A 174 -19.92 6.64 0.58
N ARG A 175 -19.74 6.71 -0.75
CA ARG A 175 -20.85 6.56 -1.70
C ARG A 175 -20.66 5.56 -2.82
N VAL A 176 -19.43 5.11 -3.08
CA VAL A 176 -19.12 4.23 -4.20
C VAL A 176 -18.65 2.88 -3.68
N THR A 177 -19.33 1.82 -4.09
CA THR A 177 -19.05 0.45 -3.65
C THR A 177 -18.45 -0.36 -4.80
N PHE A 178 -17.73 -1.43 -4.47
CA PHE A 178 -17.20 -2.36 -5.47
C PHE A 178 -18.31 -3.11 -6.24
N GLY A 179 -19.50 -3.27 -5.61
CA GLY A 179 -20.64 -3.97 -6.20
C GLY A 179 -20.46 -5.49 -6.28
N TYR A 180 -19.56 -6.09 -5.53
CA TYR A 180 -19.32 -7.53 -5.55
C TYR A 180 -20.52 -8.29 -4.97
N PRO A 181 -20.83 -9.49 -5.51
CA PRO A 181 -21.86 -10.35 -4.93
C PRO A 181 -21.49 -10.78 -3.50
N PRO A 182 -22.48 -11.13 -2.68
CA PRO A 182 -22.24 -11.64 -1.34
C PRO A 182 -21.25 -12.80 -1.31
N ALA A 183 -20.34 -12.79 -0.36
CA ALA A 183 -19.38 -13.87 -0.16
C ALA A 183 -20.05 -15.14 0.36
N VAL A 184 -19.43 -16.29 0.11
CA VAL A 184 -19.89 -17.59 0.59
C VAL A 184 -19.00 -18.04 1.75
N VAL A 185 -19.56 -18.06 2.96
CA VAL A 185 -18.89 -18.59 4.16
C VAL A 185 -19.00 -20.10 4.22
N ARG A 186 -17.93 -20.75 4.59
CA ARG A 186 -17.86 -22.21 4.75
C ARG A 186 -17.08 -22.58 6.01
N GLU A 187 -17.53 -23.65 6.65
CA GLU A 187 -16.83 -24.29 7.77
C GLU A 187 -16.75 -25.79 7.51
N ARG A 188 -15.54 -26.32 7.57
CA ARG A 188 -15.31 -27.74 7.38
C ARG A 188 -13.92 -28.16 7.89
N ASP A 189 -13.83 -29.32 8.52
CA ASP A 189 -12.57 -29.97 8.93
C ASP A 189 -11.68 -29.05 9.80
N GLY A 190 -12.28 -28.24 10.69
CA GLY A 190 -11.58 -27.30 11.57
C GLY A 190 -11.12 -26.00 10.90
N PHE A 191 -11.51 -25.80 9.65
CA PHE A 191 -11.29 -24.53 8.93
C PHE A 191 -12.60 -23.74 8.83
N LEU A 192 -12.49 -22.43 9.02
CA LEU A 192 -13.52 -21.46 8.70
C LEU A 192 -12.97 -20.49 7.66
N TRP A 193 -13.68 -20.28 6.55
CA TRP A 193 -13.26 -19.35 5.50
C TRP A 193 -14.44 -18.75 4.76
N TYR A 194 -14.19 -17.69 4.01
CA TYR A 194 -15.13 -17.20 3.00
C TYR A 194 -14.47 -17.16 1.61
N GLU A 195 -15.31 -17.18 0.59
CA GLU A 195 -14.92 -17.00 -0.80
C GLU A 195 -15.63 -15.78 -1.36
N GLN A 196 -14.88 -14.72 -1.65
CA GLN A 196 -15.37 -13.52 -2.30
C GLN A 196 -15.05 -13.57 -3.79
N LYS A 197 -16.09 -13.41 -4.61
CA LYS A 197 -15.96 -13.20 -6.06
C LYS A 197 -15.91 -11.71 -6.35
N THR A 198 -15.07 -11.30 -7.31
CA THR A 198 -15.09 -9.97 -7.89
C THR A 198 -15.88 -9.98 -9.21
N HIS A 199 -15.85 -8.88 -9.95
CA HIS A 199 -16.44 -8.81 -11.31
C HIS A 199 -15.52 -9.39 -12.41
N THR A 200 -14.36 -9.91 -12.01
CA THR A 200 -13.41 -10.62 -12.87
C THR A 200 -13.25 -12.06 -12.36
N ASP A 201 -12.30 -12.80 -12.91
CA ASP A 201 -11.93 -14.12 -12.40
C ASP A 201 -11.13 -14.07 -11.08
N TYR A 202 -10.75 -12.86 -10.64
CA TYR A 202 -10.06 -12.66 -9.37
C TYR A 202 -10.97 -12.98 -8.19
N ARG A 203 -10.47 -13.77 -7.26
CA ARG A 203 -11.18 -14.19 -6.04
C ARG A 203 -10.23 -14.14 -4.87
N PHE A 204 -10.79 -13.94 -3.69
CA PHE A 204 -10.03 -13.91 -2.45
C PHE A 204 -10.86 -14.38 -1.25
N GLY A 205 -10.19 -14.63 -0.14
CA GLY A 205 -10.86 -14.99 1.11
C GLY A 205 -9.91 -15.09 2.30
N ILE A 206 -10.43 -14.75 3.47
CA ILE A 206 -9.75 -15.05 4.73
C ILE A 206 -10.02 -16.53 5.06
N VAL A 207 -8.96 -17.25 5.38
CA VAL A 207 -9.00 -18.64 5.83
C VAL A 207 -8.43 -18.72 7.23
N THR A 208 -9.12 -19.41 8.12
CA THR A 208 -8.68 -19.65 9.50
C THR A 208 -8.64 -21.14 9.80
N CYS A 209 -7.78 -21.54 10.76
CA CYS A 209 -7.70 -22.89 11.31
C CYS A 209 -7.53 -22.81 12.82
N ARG A 210 -8.32 -23.56 13.58
CA ARG A 210 -8.18 -23.65 15.05
C ARG A 210 -7.58 -24.99 15.46
N LYS A 211 -6.55 -24.93 16.31
CA LYS A 211 -5.92 -26.10 16.95
C LYS A 211 -5.78 -25.85 18.45
N GLY A 212 -6.70 -26.41 19.22
CA GLY A 212 -6.77 -26.15 20.66
C GLY A 212 -7.05 -24.68 20.97
N ASN A 213 -6.12 -24.05 21.67
CA ASN A 213 -6.17 -22.62 22.01
C ASN A 213 -5.40 -21.71 21.03
N GLU A 214 -5.00 -22.24 19.89
CA GLU A 214 -4.29 -21.49 18.84
C GLU A 214 -5.18 -21.36 17.60
N ILE A 215 -5.27 -20.13 17.07
CA ILE A 215 -5.98 -19.82 15.84
C ILE A 215 -4.98 -19.24 14.85
N TYR A 216 -4.93 -19.82 13.66
CA TYR A 216 -4.08 -19.40 12.56
C TYR A 216 -4.94 -18.82 11.46
N TYR A 217 -4.50 -17.73 10.80
CA TYR A 217 -5.24 -17.12 9.72
C TYR A 217 -4.34 -16.62 8.60
N THR A 218 -4.87 -16.56 7.41
CA THR A 218 -4.22 -15.95 6.24
C THR A 218 -5.27 -15.43 5.28
N LEU A 219 -4.86 -14.50 4.42
CA LEU A 219 -5.66 -14.01 3.30
C LEU A 219 -5.06 -14.58 2.02
N ALA A 220 -5.85 -15.28 1.24
CA ALA A 220 -5.44 -15.91 0.00
C ALA A 220 -6.23 -15.38 -1.20
N THR A 221 -5.62 -15.42 -2.37
CA THR A 221 -6.19 -14.95 -3.62
C THR A 221 -5.89 -15.91 -4.75
N THR A 222 -6.61 -15.79 -5.87
CA THR A 222 -6.35 -16.57 -7.09
C THR A 222 -4.98 -16.32 -7.70
N ASP A 223 -4.27 -15.25 -7.31
CA ASP A 223 -2.89 -15.00 -7.73
C ASP A 223 -1.86 -15.85 -6.96
N ASP A 224 -2.24 -16.40 -5.80
CA ASP A 224 -1.38 -17.34 -5.07
C ASP A 224 -1.39 -18.73 -5.73
N ASP A 225 -2.59 -19.20 -6.10
CA ASP A 225 -2.81 -20.52 -6.72
C ASP A 225 -4.25 -20.57 -7.28
N GLY A 226 -4.49 -21.34 -8.34
CA GLY A 226 -5.84 -21.57 -8.85
C GLY A 226 -6.78 -22.19 -7.81
N ASP A 227 -6.27 -23.06 -6.92
CA ASP A 227 -6.91 -23.55 -5.70
C ASP A 227 -6.42 -22.76 -4.47
N TYR A 228 -6.64 -21.44 -4.46
CA TYR A 228 -6.12 -20.57 -3.41
C TYR A 228 -6.59 -20.93 -2.00
N ILE A 229 -7.79 -21.49 -1.85
CA ILE A 229 -8.29 -21.97 -0.55
C ILE A 229 -7.53 -23.21 -0.10
N GLY A 230 -7.31 -24.17 -0.99
CA GLY A 230 -6.50 -25.36 -0.68
C GLY A 230 -5.05 -25.00 -0.38
N TYR A 231 -4.49 -24.04 -1.10
CA TYR A 231 -3.17 -23.48 -0.83
C TYR A 231 -3.07 -22.84 0.56
N ALA A 232 -4.06 -21.98 0.91
CA ALA A 232 -4.14 -21.37 2.24
C ALA A 232 -4.25 -22.41 3.36
N LYS A 233 -5.13 -23.42 3.21
CA LYS A 233 -5.28 -24.50 4.19
C LYS A 233 -3.97 -25.22 4.45
N LYS A 234 -3.24 -25.63 3.42
CA LYS A 234 -1.92 -26.26 3.55
C LYS A 234 -0.90 -25.38 4.27
N ARG A 235 -0.94 -24.05 4.03
CA ARG A 235 -0.09 -23.09 4.75
C ARG A 235 -0.43 -23.05 6.23
N LEU A 236 -1.72 -22.98 6.58
CA LEU A 236 -2.18 -22.96 7.96
C LEU A 236 -1.92 -24.28 8.70
N GLU A 237 -2.09 -25.43 8.05
CA GLU A 237 -1.75 -26.75 8.59
C GLU A 237 -0.27 -26.82 9.00
N ARG A 238 0.64 -26.41 8.11
CA ARG A 238 2.09 -26.36 8.41
C ARG A 238 2.41 -25.44 9.59
N ALA A 239 1.74 -24.28 9.66
CA ALA A 239 1.90 -23.38 10.78
C ALA A 239 1.38 -23.98 12.09
N ALA A 240 0.20 -24.60 12.04
CA ALA A 240 -0.39 -25.31 13.20
C ALA A 240 0.43 -26.53 13.64
N GLU A 241 1.06 -27.25 12.72
CA GLU A 241 1.99 -28.34 13.04
C GLU A 241 3.25 -27.83 13.75
N ALA A 242 3.80 -26.69 13.30
CA ALA A 242 4.92 -26.04 13.95
C ALA A 242 4.58 -25.53 15.36
N GLY A 243 3.35 -25.06 15.56
CA GLY A 243 2.82 -24.55 16.82
C GLY A 243 3.32 -23.17 17.20
N TYR A 244 2.58 -22.51 18.10
CA TYR A 244 2.84 -21.14 18.55
C TYR A 244 4.27 -20.92 19.02
N GLU A 245 4.80 -21.78 19.93
CA GLU A 245 6.11 -21.53 20.56
C GLU A 245 7.24 -21.43 19.54
N LYS A 246 7.24 -22.32 18.55
CA LYS A 246 8.24 -22.31 17.49
C LYS A 246 8.09 -21.08 16.61
N LEU A 247 6.86 -20.81 16.14
CA LEU A 247 6.59 -19.66 15.28
C LEU A 247 6.93 -18.35 15.97
N HIS A 248 6.53 -18.16 17.23
CA HIS A 248 6.79 -16.96 17.99
C HIS A 248 8.30 -16.75 18.26
N ALA A 249 9.03 -17.85 18.52
CA ALA A 249 10.49 -17.79 18.71
C ALA A 249 11.21 -17.37 17.42
N GLU A 250 10.86 -17.96 16.27
CA GLU A 250 11.44 -17.62 14.96
C GLU A 250 11.07 -16.20 14.54
N HIS A 251 9.83 -15.79 14.75
CA HIS A 251 9.33 -14.45 14.51
C HIS A 251 10.10 -13.40 15.34
N THR A 252 10.18 -13.61 16.66
CA THR A 252 10.92 -12.72 17.59
C THR A 252 12.39 -12.62 17.21
N GLU A 253 13.04 -13.73 16.87
CA GLU A 253 14.44 -13.73 16.43
C GLU A 253 14.63 -12.97 15.12
N SER A 254 13.68 -13.07 14.18
CA SER A 254 13.68 -12.32 12.94
C SER A 254 13.62 -10.80 13.22
N TRP A 255 12.74 -10.35 14.12
CA TRP A 255 12.66 -8.95 14.55
C TRP A 255 13.92 -8.50 15.29
N ARG A 256 14.49 -9.35 16.13
CA ARG A 256 15.75 -9.07 16.84
C ARG A 256 16.91 -8.85 15.85
N LYS A 257 17.04 -9.69 14.83
CA LYS A 257 18.05 -9.54 13.77
C LYS A 257 17.88 -8.22 13.02
N TYR A 258 16.67 -7.88 12.65
CA TYR A 258 16.37 -6.61 12.00
C TYR A 258 16.79 -5.41 12.84
N ARG A 259 16.41 -5.37 14.11
CA ARG A 259 16.73 -4.25 15.02
C ARG A 259 18.22 -4.08 15.28
N ARG A 260 19.00 -5.15 15.21
CA ARG A 260 20.46 -5.12 15.42
C ARG A 260 21.25 -4.53 14.25
N ARG A 261 20.66 -4.38 13.07
CA ARG A 261 21.37 -3.86 11.88
C ARG A 261 21.79 -2.40 12.03
N SER A 262 20.96 -1.59 12.66
CA SER A 262 21.26 -0.18 12.97
C SER A 262 20.38 0.33 14.10
N GLY A 263 20.79 1.42 14.72
CA GLY A 263 20.03 2.08 15.76
C GLY A 263 20.56 3.49 16.00
N VAL A 264 19.68 4.35 16.49
CA VAL A 264 19.99 5.71 16.90
C VAL A 264 19.63 5.84 18.37
N LYS A 265 20.46 6.55 19.13
CA LYS A 265 20.22 6.86 20.53
C LYS A 265 20.65 8.30 20.79
N THR A 266 19.70 9.19 20.90
CA THR A 266 19.92 10.61 21.15
C THR A 266 19.89 10.97 22.62
N GLY A 267 19.24 10.14 23.45
CA GLY A 267 18.91 10.42 24.83
C GLY A 267 17.57 11.13 25.02
N ASP A 268 16.99 11.65 23.95
CA ASP A 268 15.62 12.16 23.94
C ASP A 268 14.63 11.00 23.71
N ARG A 269 13.72 10.78 24.66
CA ARG A 269 12.77 9.65 24.60
C ARG A 269 11.79 9.75 23.43
N LEU A 270 11.37 10.96 23.06
CA LEU A 270 10.43 11.16 21.97
C LEU A 270 11.10 10.84 20.64
N ILE A 271 12.30 11.35 20.39
CA ILE A 271 13.06 11.09 19.16
C ILE A 271 13.41 9.59 19.06
N ASP A 272 13.96 9.01 20.12
CA ASP A 272 14.34 7.61 20.15
C ASP A 272 13.11 6.69 19.96
N GLY A 273 11.98 7.00 20.61
CA GLY A 273 10.73 6.26 20.47
C GLY A 273 10.09 6.40 19.07
N THR A 274 10.14 7.58 18.47
CA THR A 274 9.66 7.81 17.10
C THR A 274 10.50 7.04 16.07
N TYR A 275 11.84 7.05 16.23
CA TYR A 275 12.76 6.26 15.40
C TYR A 275 12.40 4.76 15.42
N GLU A 276 12.22 4.19 16.61
CA GLU A 276 11.85 2.78 16.79
C GLU A 276 10.49 2.47 16.14
N LYS A 277 9.50 3.36 16.32
CA LYS A 277 8.16 3.22 15.74
C LYS A 277 8.20 3.26 14.20
N CYS A 278 8.91 4.22 13.62
CA CYS A 278 9.03 4.33 12.16
C CYS A 278 9.64 3.07 11.55
N TRP A 279 10.71 2.51 12.14
CA TRP A 279 11.34 1.29 11.62
C TRP A 279 10.51 0.02 11.89
N TYR A 280 9.72 0.01 12.96
CA TYR A 280 8.72 -1.03 13.17
C TYR A 280 7.67 -1.02 12.04
N LEU A 281 7.07 0.14 11.77
CA LEU A 281 6.06 0.31 10.72
C LEU A 281 6.65 0.01 9.33
N PHE A 282 7.84 0.50 9.03
CA PHE A 282 8.52 0.24 7.76
C PHE A 282 8.65 -1.27 7.48
N ARG A 283 9.18 -2.03 8.45
CA ARG A 283 9.31 -3.48 8.29
C ARG A 283 7.97 -4.19 8.20
N SER A 284 6.98 -3.72 8.92
CA SER A 284 5.63 -4.28 8.87
C SER A 284 4.96 -4.11 7.49
N CYS A 285 5.38 -3.10 6.70
CA CYS A 285 4.80 -2.77 5.40
C CYS A 285 5.70 -3.11 4.20
N SER A 286 6.98 -3.44 4.43
CA SER A 286 7.95 -3.55 3.33
C SER A 286 8.81 -4.81 3.46
N ARG A 287 8.88 -5.59 2.38
CA ARG A 287 9.60 -6.87 2.35
C ARG A 287 10.08 -7.20 0.95
N LYS A 288 11.34 -7.63 0.86
CA LYS A 288 11.95 -8.15 -0.38
C LYS A 288 11.09 -9.26 -1.01
N GLY A 289 10.93 -9.17 -2.33
CA GLY A 289 10.22 -10.17 -3.12
C GLY A 289 8.70 -9.99 -3.20
N PHE A 290 8.16 -8.94 -2.58
CA PHE A 290 6.74 -8.59 -2.63
C PHE A 290 6.50 -7.25 -3.34
N TYR A 291 5.56 -6.45 -2.86
CA TYR A 291 5.27 -5.13 -3.36
C TYR A 291 5.72 -4.07 -2.34
N PRO A 292 6.13 -2.88 -2.78
CA PRO A 292 6.38 -1.78 -1.87
C PRO A 292 5.08 -1.38 -1.16
N MET A 293 5.20 -0.65 -0.05
CA MET A 293 4.02 -0.12 0.62
C MET A 293 3.31 0.91 -0.25
N PRO A 294 2.01 0.75 -0.49
CA PRO A 294 1.19 1.80 -1.09
C PRO A 294 0.94 2.93 -0.09
N LEU A 295 0.16 3.94 -0.47
CA LEU A 295 -0.09 5.16 0.31
C LEU A 295 -0.42 4.90 1.79
N GLN A 296 -1.16 3.84 2.10
CA GLN A 296 -1.58 3.50 3.46
C GLN A 296 -0.79 2.36 4.11
N GLY A 297 0.30 1.91 3.49
CA GLY A 297 0.99 0.71 3.91
C GLY A 297 0.20 -0.55 3.54
N VAL A 298 0.35 -1.62 4.34
CA VAL A 298 -0.35 -2.88 4.09
C VAL A 298 -1.79 -2.85 4.60
N TRP A 299 -2.10 -1.97 5.57
CA TRP A 299 -3.40 -1.90 6.23
C TRP A 299 -4.42 -1.09 5.44
N THR A 300 -5.71 -1.37 5.66
CA THR A 300 -6.83 -0.59 5.14
C THR A 300 -8.08 -0.79 6.00
N ALA A 301 -9.18 -0.09 5.68
CA ALA A 301 -10.47 -0.27 6.33
C ALA A 301 -10.97 -1.73 6.22
N ASP A 302 -11.92 -2.10 7.05
CA ASP A 302 -12.44 -3.47 7.13
C ASP A 302 -13.96 -3.57 6.92
N ASN A 303 -14.57 -2.49 6.46
CA ASN A 303 -16.01 -2.32 6.36
C ASN A 303 -16.56 -2.28 4.92
N GLY A 304 -15.73 -2.55 3.91
CA GLY A 304 -16.13 -2.48 2.49
C GLY A 304 -16.05 -1.09 1.86
N SER A 305 -15.69 -0.06 2.62
CA SER A 305 -15.39 1.27 2.08
C SER A 305 -14.13 1.26 1.25
N LEU A 306 -14.03 2.19 0.29
CA LEU A 306 -12.78 2.40 -0.42
C LEU A 306 -11.74 2.95 0.56
N PRO A 307 -10.48 2.51 0.47
CA PRO A 307 -9.41 3.14 1.22
C PRO A 307 -9.20 4.58 0.74
N PRO A 308 -8.73 5.50 1.61
CA PRO A 308 -8.38 6.85 1.21
C PRO A 308 -7.47 6.85 0.00
N TRP A 309 -7.75 7.72 -0.99
CA TRP A 309 -7.08 7.75 -2.30
C TRP A 309 -6.94 6.37 -2.96
N LYS A 310 -7.93 5.48 -2.71
CA LYS A 310 -7.96 4.11 -3.26
C LYS A 310 -6.72 3.26 -2.90
N GLY A 311 -5.90 3.72 -1.96
CA GLY A 311 -4.67 3.05 -1.57
C GLY A 311 -3.61 3.01 -2.67
N ASP A 312 -3.53 4.04 -3.52
CA ASP A 312 -2.64 4.13 -4.67
C ASP A 312 -1.14 4.21 -4.32
N TYR A 313 -0.30 4.13 -5.34
CA TYR A 313 1.10 4.53 -5.27
C TYR A 313 1.21 6.00 -5.69
N HIS A 314 1.55 6.85 -4.76
CA HIS A 314 1.57 8.29 -4.92
C HIS A 314 3.02 8.80 -4.98
N TYR A 315 3.46 9.21 -6.18
CA TYR A 315 4.86 9.58 -6.48
C TYR A 315 5.06 11.09 -6.55
N ASP A 316 4.51 11.84 -5.63
CA ASP A 316 4.77 13.29 -5.52
C ASP A 316 5.42 13.69 -4.19
N THR A 317 5.54 12.76 -3.27
CA THR A 317 6.21 12.88 -1.97
C THR A 317 6.09 11.55 -1.21
N ASN A 318 4.90 10.95 -1.21
CA ASN A 318 4.51 9.91 -0.26
C ASN A 318 5.33 8.63 -0.41
N THR A 319 5.40 8.07 -1.62
CA THR A 319 6.12 6.81 -1.85
C THR A 319 7.63 7.03 -1.73
N GLU A 320 8.16 8.09 -2.29
CA GLU A 320 9.59 8.42 -2.24
C GLU A 320 10.08 8.64 -0.81
N LEU A 321 9.37 9.44 0.00
CA LEU A 321 9.76 9.68 1.39
C LEU A 321 9.67 8.43 2.24
N SER A 322 8.69 7.55 1.96
CA SER A 322 8.58 6.26 2.65
C SER A 322 9.83 5.38 2.46
N TYR A 323 10.49 5.51 1.30
CA TYR A 323 11.71 4.76 0.96
C TYR A 323 13.01 5.57 1.02
N GLN A 324 13.00 6.84 1.42
CA GLN A 324 14.21 7.67 1.41
C GLN A 324 15.26 7.27 2.46
N ALA A 325 14.82 6.73 3.60
CA ALA A 325 15.69 6.53 4.75
C ALA A 325 16.30 5.13 4.86
N TYR A 326 15.81 4.13 4.11
CA TYR A 326 16.17 2.72 4.35
C TYR A 326 17.65 2.41 4.10
N LEU A 327 18.26 3.05 3.11
CA LEU A 327 19.69 2.90 2.80
C LEU A 327 20.54 3.43 3.95
N LYS A 328 20.25 4.64 4.42
CA LYS A 328 20.95 5.29 5.56
C LYS A 328 20.82 4.48 6.85
N ALA A 329 19.72 3.78 7.02
CA ALA A 329 19.45 2.95 8.19
C ALA A 329 19.89 1.48 8.03
N ASN A 330 20.59 1.13 6.94
CA ASN A 330 21.02 -0.25 6.66
C ASN A 330 19.84 -1.26 6.69
N ARG A 331 18.71 -0.87 6.02
CA ARG A 331 17.49 -1.68 5.86
C ARG A 331 17.30 -2.12 4.41
N ILE A 332 18.41 -2.49 3.75
CA ILE A 332 18.46 -2.73 2.32
C ILE A 332 17.49 -3.84 1.92
N ASP A 333 17.47 -4.96 2.64
CA ASP A 333 16.58 -6.10 2.31
C ASP A 333 15.09 -5.72 2.31
N GLU A 334 14.68 -4.83 3.22
CA GLU A 334 13.29 -4.39 3.29
C GLU A 334 12.98 -3.30 2.25
N GLY A 335 13.94 -2.42 1.95
CA GLY A 335 13.72 -1.24 1.11
C GLY A 335 13.97 -1.45 -0.39
N GLU A 336 14.82 -2.42 -0.78
CA GLU A 336 15.10 -2.68 -2.20
C GLU A 336 13.85 -3.12 -3.01
N VAL A 337 12.78 -3.55 -2.32
CA VAL A 337 11.50 -3.88 -2.96
C VAL A 337 10.98 -2.72 -3.82
N PHE A 338 11.30 -1.48 -3.48
CA PHE A 338 10.85 -0.32 -4.25
C PHE A 338 11.55 -0.20 -5.60
N VAL A 339 12.87 -0.29 -5.65
CA VAL A 339 13.62 -0.25 -6.91
C VAL A 339 13.35 -1.50 -7.76
N GLU A 340 13.14 -2.66 -7.13
CA GLU A 340 12.75 -3.89 -7.82
C GLU A 340 11.33 -3.78 -8.42
N TYR A 341 10.40 -3.15 -7.70
CA TYR A 341 9.06 -2.89 -8.21
C TYR A 341 9.09 -1.93 -9.41
N LEU A 342 9.76 -0.80 -9.31
CA LEU A 342 9.90 0.16 -10.41
C LEU A 342 10.51 -0.51 -11.64
N TRP A 343 11.50 -1.36 -11.45
CA TRP A 343 12.09 -2.13 -12.54
C TRP A 343 11.12 -3.15 -13.14
N ARG A 344 10.38 -3.87 -12.32
CA ARG A 344 9.37 -4.84 -12.76
C ARG A 344 8.25 -4.17 -13.56
N MET A 345 7.83 -2.96 -13.18
CA MET A 345 6.79 -2.19 -13.85
C MET A 345 7.29 -1.41 -15.08
N LYS A 346 8.58 -1.41 -15.35
CA LYS A 346 9.19 -0.71 -16.50
C LYS A 346 8.43 -0.91 -17.83
N PRO A 347 7.98 -2.12 -18.22
CA PRO A 347 7.22 -2.30 -19.46
C PRO A 347 5.90 -1.50 -19.50
N GLU A 348 5.18 -1.41 -18.38
CA GLU A 348 3.95 -0.59 -18.31
C GLU A 348 4.29 0.91 -18.34
N PHE A 349 5.38 1.32 -17.73
CA PHE A 349 5.86 2.71 -17.79
C PHE A 349 6.31 3.11 -19.21
N GLU A 350 6.95 2.21 -19.95
CA GLU A 350 7.28 2.41 -21.36
C GLU A 350 6.02 2.52 -22.22
N LYS A 351 5.01 1.67 -21.96
CA LYS A 351 3.73 1.73 -22.62
C LYS A 351 2.99 3.04 -22.32
N PHE A 352 2.99 3.50 -21.07
CA PHE A 352 2.38 4.77 -20.67
C PHE A 352 3.07 5.97 -21.36
N ALA A 353 4.41 6.00 -21.39
CA ALA A 353 5.16 7.01 -22.14
C ALA A 353 4.75 7.03 -23.61
N LYS A 354 4.58 5.87 -24.23
CA LYS A 354 4.19 5.76 -25.65
C LYS A 354 2.75 6.16 -25.90
N THR A 355 1.80 5.65 -25.12
CA THR A 355 0.37 5.82 -25.39
C THR A 355 -0.15 7.18 -24.94
N PHE A 356 0.28 7.65 -23.76
CA PHE A 356 -0.20 8.93 -23.22
C PHE A 356 0.65 10.11 -23.68
N PHE A 357 1.98 10.04 -23.53
CA PHE A 357 2.89 11.15 -23.88
C PHE A 357 3.32 11.17 -25.35
N GLY A 358 3.14 10.06 -26.09
CA GLY A 358 3.55 9.96 -27.50
C GLY A 358 5.06 9.91 -27.69
N THR A 359 5.83 9.53 -26.67
CA THR A 359 7.29 9.45 -26.70
C THR A 359 7.78 8.05 -26.38
N ASP A 360 9.00 7.72 -26.78
CA ASP A 360 9.67 6.52 -26.33
C ASP A 360 10.39 6.79 -25.00
N GLY A 361 10.60 5.76 -24.21
CA GLY A 361 11.32 5.82 -22.94
C GLY A 361 10.44 5.46 -21.76
N ILE A 362 10.71 5.98 -20.58
CA ILE A 362 10.03 5.60 -19.33
C ILE A 362 9.37 6.82 -18.71
N ILE A 363 8.07 6.73 -18.43
CA ILE A 363 7.35 7.67 -17.57
C ILE A 363 6.51 6.88 -16.57
N VAL A 364 6.72 7.14 -15.30
CA VAL A 364 5.95 6.59 -14.17
C VAL A 364 4.72 7.45 -13.95
N PRO A 365 3.50 6.93 -13.99
CA PRO A 365 2.32 7.71 -13.60
C PRO A 365 2.42 8.06 -12.11
N ALA A 366 2.30 9.36 -11.78
CA ALA A 366 2.50 9.79 -10.39
C ALA A 366 1.41 9.32 -9.43
N CYS A 367 0.20 9.01 -9.91
CA CYS A 367 -0.78 8.19 -9.20
C CYS A 367 -0.98 6.90 -9.97
N SER A 368 -0.55 5.78 -9.42
CA SER A 368 -0.57 4.50 -10.12
C SER A 368 -1.15 3.35 -9.30
N THR A 369 -1.63 2.36 -10.05
CA THR A 369 -2.10 1.08 -9.51
C THR A 369 -0.93 0.18 -9.12
N LEU A 370 -1.26 -0.95 -8.47
CA LEU A 370 -0.31 -2.02 -8.16
C LEU A 370 0.46 -2.51 -9.39
N ASP A 371 -0.15 -2.54 -10.57
CA ASP A 371 0.44 -2.97 -11.84
C ASP A 371 0.99 -1.80 -12.68
N GLY A 372 1.19 -0.62 -12.08
CA GLY A 372 1.90 0.51 -12.68
C GLY A 372 1.09 1.33 -13.70
N LYS A 373 -0.23 1.17 -13.76
CA LYS A 373 -1.10 1.91 -14.69
C LYS A 373 -1.56 3.25 -14.09
N PRO A 374 -1.84 4.27 -14.91
CA PRO A 374 -2.31 5.57 -14.43
C PRO A 374 -3.72 5.48 -13.86
N MET A 375 -3.98 6.22 -12.78
CA MET A 375 -5.30 6.33 -12.16
C MET A 375 -6.00 7.65 -12.49
N GLY A 376 -5.29 8.69 -12.93
CA GLY A 376 -5.83 10.02 -13.12
C GLY A 376 -6.11 10.73 -11.80
N GLY A 377 -6.99 11.74 -11.83
CA GLY A 377 -7.23 12.63 -10.69
C GLY A 377 -6.09 13.63 -10.49
N TRP A 378 -6.39 14.87 -10.14
CA TRP A 378 -5.38 15.93 -9.94
C TRP A 378 -4.28 15.94 -11.03
N PRO A 379 -4.65 16.14 -12.31
CA PRO A 379 -3.76 15.82 -13.44
C PRO A 379 -2.46 16.62 -13.46
N GLN A 380 -2.41 17.78 -12.77
CA GLN A 380 -1.23 18.64 -12.69
C GLN A 380 -0.04 17.95 -11.98
N TYR A 381 -0.27 16.90 -11.20
CA TYR A 381 0.78 16.06 -10.64
C TYR A 381 0.62 14.57 -11.00
N SER A 382 -0.58 14.00 -10.97
CA SER A 382 -0.77 12.57 -11.25
C SER A 382 -0.31 12.18 -12.67
N LEU A 383 -0.38 13.12 -13.61
CA LEU A 383 0.06 12.98 -15.00
C LEU A 383 1.29 13.86 -15.33
N SER A 384 2.01 14.37 -14.33
CA SER A 384 3.25 15.11 -14.54
C SER A 384 4.38 14.17 -14.96
N PRO A 385 5.12 14.48 -16.04
CA PRO A 385 6.21 13.62 -16.50
C PRO A 385 7.43 13.64 -15.58
N THR A 386 7.67 14.72 -14.85
CA THR A 386 8.91 14.94 -14.07
C THR A 386 8.93 14.14 -12.76
N MET A 387 7.76 13.71 -12.21
CA MET A 387 7.70 12.82 -11.06
C MET A 387 8.49 11.51 -11.30
N THR A 388 8.57 11.08 -12.55
CA THR A 388 9.41 9.96 -12.95
C THR A 388 10.88 10.12 -12.58
N VAL A 389 11.39 11.35 -12.63
CA VAL A 389 12.80 11.65 -12.27
C VAL A 389 13.02 11.46 -10.77
N TRP A 390 12.04 11.84 -9.94
CA TRP A 390 12.12 11.61 -8.51
C TRP A 390 12.10 10.10 -8.18
N ALA A 391 11.20 9.33 -8.80
CA ALA A 391 11.20 7.87 -8.67
C ALA A 391 12.53 7.25 -9.14
N ALA A 392 13.13 7.77 -10.23
CA ALA A 392 14.42 7.32 -10.73
C ALA A 392 15.58 7.57 -9.76
N GLN A 393 15.51 8.63 -8.94
CA GLN A 393 16.52 8.93 -7.92
C GLN A 393 16.77 7.73 -6.99
N SER A 394 15.75 6.91 -6.73
CA SER A 394 15.90 5.70 -5.91
C SER A 394 16.94 4.71 -6.45
N PHE A 395 17.11 4.63 -7.78
CA PHE A 395 18.12 3.77 -8.40
C PHE A 395 19.53 4.34 -8.20
N ASP A 396 19.69 5.65 -8.32
CA ASP A 396 20.97 6.32 -8.08
C ASP A 396 21.39 6.17 -6.63
N GLU A 397 20.50 6.49 -5.68
CA GLU A 397 20.75 6.32 -4.26
C GLU A 397 21.10 4.88 -3.90
N TYR A 398 20.38 3.90 -4.46
CA TYR A 398 20.68 2.49 -4.22
C TYR A 398 22.11 2.15 -4.65
N TYR A 399 22.52 2.57 -5.85
CA TYR A 399 23.89 2.37 -6.34
C TYR A 399 24.92 3.10 -5.47
N LEU A 400 24.70 4.35 -5.12
CA LEU A 400 25.63 5.13 -4.30
C LEU A 400 25.87 4.51 -2.92
N TYR A 401 24.85 3.90 -2.32
CA TYR A 401 24.98 3.26 -1.00
C TYR A 401 25.52 1.82 -1.06
N THR A 402 25.23 1.08 -2.12
CA THR A 402 25.66 -0.33 -2.23
C THR A 402 26.97 -0.51 -2.97
N GLY A 403 27.31 0.41 -3.87
CA GLY A 403 28.44 0.25 -4.80
C GLY A 403 28.24 -0.88 -5.82
N ASP A 404 27.01 -1.38 -5.99
CA ASP A 404 26.70 -2.49 -6.89
C ASP A 404 26.80 -2.05 -8.35
N ILE A 405 27.95 -2.29 -8.96
CA ILE A 405 28.22 -1.94 -10.35
C ILE A 405 27.36 -2.74 -11.35
N GLU A 406 26.96 -3.94 -10.99
CA GLU A 406 26.08 -4.74 -11.83
C GLU A 406 24.66 -4.19 -11.83
N PHE A 407 24.17 -3.76 -10.66
CA PHE A 407 22.90 -3.04 -10.55
C PHE A 407 22.94 -1.73 -11.37
N LEU A 408 24.01 -0.95 -11.27
CA LEU A 408 24.17 0.26 -12.08
C LEU A 408 24.06 -0.07 -13.58
N ARG A 409 24.81 -1.06 -14.06
CA ARG A 409 24.88 -1.42 -15.47
C ARG A 409 23.58 -1.99 -16.02
N THR A 410 22.88 -2.83 -15.23
CA THR A 410 21.72 -3.61 -15.69
C THR A 410 20.38 -3.01 -15.32
N ARG A 411 20.32 -2.10 -14.35
CA ARG A 411 19.09 -1.51 -13.80
C ARG A 411 19.12 0.02 -13.81
N ALA A 412 19.99 0.64 -13.02
CA ALA A 412 19.98 2.08 -12.81
C ALA A 412 20.23 2.86 -14.12
N TYR A 413 21.33 2.61 -14.81
CA TYR A 413 21.65 3.32 -16.05
C TYR A 413 20.58 3.12 -17.15
N PRO A 414 20.10 1.91 -17.45
CA PRO A 414 19.00 1.72 -18.41
C PRO A 414 17.72 2.45 -18.01
N PHE A 415 17.38 2.53 -16.71
CA PHE A 415 16.21 3.24 -16.23
C PHE A 415 16.37 4.76 -16.44
N PHE A 416 17.47 5.35 -15.96
CA PHE A 416 17.78 6.76 -16.19
C PHE A 416 17.80 7.15 -17.66
N ARG A 417 18.46 6.34 -18.50
CA ARG A 417 18.47 6.54 -19.94
C ARG A 417 17.07 6.54 -20.54
N GLY A 418 16.20 5.63 -20.06
CA GLY A 418 14.79 5.58 -20.49
C GLY A 418 14.03 6.84 -20.09
N VAL A 419 14.21 7.30 -18.86
CA VAL A 419 13.60 8.55 -18.35
C VAL A 419 14.10 9.76 -19.16
N GLY A 420 15.41 9.88 -19.34
CA GLY A 420 16.01 10.99 -20.13
C GLY A 420 15.48 11.04 -21.56
N LYS A 421 15.33 9.84 -22.22
CA LYS A 421 14.73 9.75 -23.55
C LYS A 421 13.28 10.28 -23.56
N ALA A 422 12.48 9.89 -22.56
CA ALA A 422 11.08 10.31 -22.50
C ALA A 422 10.92 11.79 -22.23
N ILE A 423 11.63 12.33 -21.23
CA ILE A 423 11.60 13.77 -20.90
C ILE A 423 12.07 14.63 -22.10
N SER A 424 13.19 14.26 -22.73
CA SER A 424 13.65 14.98 -23.93
C SER A 424 12.65 14.93 -25.09
N GLY A 425 11.94 13.80 -25.23
CA GLY A 425 10.99 13.60 -26.33
C GLY A 425 9.69 14.39 -26.23
N ILE A 426 9.37 14.93 -25.03
CA ILE A 426 8.16 15.75 -24.80
C ILE A 426 8.46 17.24 -24.70
N MET A 427 9.74 17.62 -24.63
CA MET A 427 10.13 19.03 -24.57
C MET A 427 9.90 19.74 -25.90
N GLU A 428 9.53 21.01 -25.84
CA GLU A 428 9.44 21.93 -26.96
C GLU A 428 10.63 22.90 -26.93
N GLU A 429 11.15 23.27 -28.11
CA GLU A 429 12.18 24.26 -28.23
C GLU A 429 11.58 25.61 -28.70
N LYS A 430 11.92 26.69 -28.00
CA LYS A 430 11.58 28.05 -28.38
C LYS A 430 12.74 28.98 -28.05
N ASP A 431 13.15 29.77 -29.03
CA ASP A 431 14.25 30.76 -28.91
C ASP A 431 15.55 30.12 -28.35
N GLY A 432 15.87 28.91 -28.80
CA GLY A 432 17.07 28.14 -28.39
C GLY A 432 17.00 27.60 -26.94
N ARG A 433 15.81 27.55 -26.32
CA ARG A 433 15.60 27.03 -24.98
C ARG A 433 14.57 25.91 -25.00
N LEU A 434 14.83 24.84 -24.22
CA LEU A 434 13.90 23.77 -24.01
C LEU A 434 12.97 24.09 -22.84
N PHE A 435 11.70 23.70 -22.98
CA PHE A 435 10.70 23.84 -21.93
C PHE A 435 9.66 22.72 -22.01
N LEU A 436 8.98 22.45 -20.89
CA LEU A 436 7.82 21.56 -20.87
C LEU A 436 6.58 22.28 -21.38
N PRO A 437 5.80 21.66 -22.29
CA PRO A 437 4.54 22.24 -22.78
C PRO A 437 3.53 22.59 -21.71
N LEU A 438 3.46 21.74 -20.68
CA LEU A 438 2.73 21.94 -19.42
C LEU A 438 3.71 21.69 -18.27
N SER A 439 3.79 22.64 -17.36
CA SER A 439 4.67 22.62 -16.20
C SER A 439 3.86 22.94 -14.96
N SER A 440 4.02 22.18 -13.91
CA SER A 440 3.27 22.31 -12.67
C SER A 440 4.17 22.16 -11.46
N SER A 441 3.62 22.37 -10.29
CA SER A 441 4.22 21.98 -9.02
C SER A 441 3.13 21.31 -8.20
N PRO A 442 3.40 20.19 -7.52
CA PRO A 442 2.37 19.51 -6.75
C PRO A 442 1.60 20.45 -5.84
N GLU A 443 0.27 20.25 -5.78
CA GLU A 443 -0.65 20.95 -4.87
C GLU A 443 -0.68 22.47 -4.92
N ILE A 444 -0.06 23.10 -5.96
CA ILE A 444 -0.15 24.54 -6.18
C ILE A 444 -1.28 24.85 -7.16
N PHE A 445 -2.32 25.54 -6.68
CA PHE A 445 -3.53 25.90 -7.41
C PHE A 445 -4.33 24.69 -7.92
N ASP A 446 -4.39 23.64 -7.14
CA ASP A 446 -5.05 22.39 -7.48
C ASP A 446 -6.35 22.56 -8.25
N ASP A 447 -6.53 21.68 -9.24
CA ASP A 447 -7.68 21.55 -10.11
C ASP A 447 -8.12 22.84 -10.80
N THR A 448 -7.22 23.78 -10.96
CA THR A 448 -7.47 25.02 -11.71
C THR A 448 -6.52 25.17 -12.89
N ARG A 449 -6.88 26.00 -13.88
CA ARG A 449 -6.00 26.36 -14.99
C ARG A 449 -4.69 27.00 -14.52
N ARG A 450 -4.68 27.63 -13.35
CA ARG A 450 -3.52 28.28 -12.75
C ARG A 450 -2.46 27.30 -12.26
N SER A 451 -2.78 26.03 -12.11
CA SER A 451 -1.82 24.99 -11.72
C SER A 451 -0.71 24.77 -12.75
N TYR A 452 -0.97 25.14 -14.02
CA TYR A 452 0.03 25.06 -15.08
C TYR A 452 0.84 26.36 -15.16
N LEU A 453 2.03 26.29 -14.59
CA LEU A 453 2.94 27.42 -14.46
C LEU A 453 3.79 27.60 -15.71
N GLN A 454 3.96 28.86 -16.15
CA GLN A 454 4.74 29.19 -17.34
C GLN A 454 5.83 30.22 -16.98
N PRO A 455 7.03 30.09 -17.57
CA PRO A 455 7.47 29.09 -18.54
C PRO A 455 7.68 27.71 -17.95
N ASN A 456 8.40 27.54 -16.82
CA ASN A 456 8.50 26.26 -16.09
C ASN A 456 8.59 26.49 -14.58
N SER A 457 8.04 25.56 -13.81
CA SER A 457 8.14 25.57 -12.35
C SER A 457 9.57 25.27 -11.89
N ASN A 458 9.95 25.79 -10.72
CA ASN A 458 11.22 25.41 -10.10
C ASN A 458 11.27 23.91 -9.75
N PHE A 459 10.12 23.30 -9.46
CA PHE A 459 10.00 21.87 -9.18
C PHE A 459 10.45 21.05 -10.40
N ASP A 460 9.82 21.27 -11.56
CA ASP A 460 10.18 20.57 -12.80
C ASP A 460 11.64 20.82 -13.19
N LEU A 461 12.09 22.08 -13.10
CA LEU A 461 13.48 22.43 -13.45
C LEU A 461 14.51 21.76 -12.53
N ALA A 462 14.21 21.60 -11.23
CA ALA A 462 15.08 20.91 -10.29
C ALA A 462 15.22 19.41 -10.65
N LEU A 463 14.11 18.76 -10.95
CA LEU A 463 14.08 17.36 -11.35
C LEU A 463 14.80 17.13 -12.70
N ILE A 464 14.50 17.94 -13.71
CA ILE A 464 15.18 17.86 -15.02
C ILE A 464 16.69 18.09 -14.90
N ARG A 465 17.10 19.00 -14.02
CA ARG A 465 18.54 19.26 -13.78
C ARG A 465 19.23 18.08 -13.08
N TYR A 466 18.51 17.32 -12.25
CA TYR A 466 19.02 16.14 -11.60
C TYR A 466 19.25 14.99 -12.59
N LEU A 467 18.39 14.85 -13.60
CA LEU A 467 18.45 13.83 -14.65
C LEU A 467 19.69 14.00 -15.54
#